data_8152897251c85b61077a15f2d83084ec
#
_entry.id   8152897251c85b61077a15f2d83084ec
#
_cell.length_a   1.000
_cell.length_b   1.000
_cell.length_c   1.000
_cell.angle_alpha   90.00
_cell.angle_beta   90.00
_cell.angle_gamma   90.00
#
_symmetry.space_group_name_H-M   'P 1'
#
loop_
_entity.id
_entity.type
_entity.pdbx_description
1 polymer ?
#
loop_
_entity_poly.entity_id
_entity_poly.type
_entity_poly.pdbx_seq_one_letter_code
_entity_poly.pdbx_strand_id
1 'polypeptide(L)'
;MIKWAVTADWHLTMRPQDSYRWKFLEWLTGYVAKKKVKRLFVLGDITDDKDRHPSELVNRLVASLTEGMVAHGCRVYIVRGNHDATDPEMPFFSFLNVAHGILFVSRPVGLCLDGVNVMMIPHGTLASCSISPRADLVLMHDIVRGARVAGRALNSKWNAADLVSPRRKRCVLSGDIHWPQKVRGVEYVGAPYPIDFGDDYDARVLVGFGSEWKSVTTPRFRKWMVDLRSGQALGQALPDAKSGDMVRIRVWLERRDYDSWAAIRQSVLKEAGEMSLVVGSLELFPLGQAVSLAPKSAKASAGRMVIDPVKQLHHYIREQEIPEDVASVGCRLVKSVGETERGRP
;
A
#
# COMPACT_ATOMS: atom_id res chain seq x y z
N MET A 1 31.71 4.13 10.06
CA MET A 1 30.44 4.43 10.75
C MET A 1 29.44 3.34 10.41
N ILE A 2 28.82 2.72 11.41
CA ILE A 2 27.78 1.70 11.22
C ILE A 2 26.58 2.34 10.51
N LYS A 3 26.06 1.69 9.48
CA LYS A 3 24.90 2.18 8.72
C LYS A 3 23.73 1.21 8.87
N TRP A 4 22.60 1.74 9.26
CA TRP A 4 21.32 1.07 9.29
C TRP A 4 20.43 1.67 8.19
N ALA A 5 19.46 0.91 7.73
CA ALA A 5 18.42 1.38 6.82
C ALA A 5 17.05 0.99 7.35
N VAL A 6 16.05 1.82 7.11
CA VAL A 6 14.65 1.57 7.47
C VAL A 6 13.76 1.86 6.27
N THR A 7 12.86 0.93 5.99
CA THR A 7 11.82 1.02 4.97
C THR A 7 10.53 0.42 5.51
N ALA A 8 9.41 0.62 4.85
CA ALA A 8 8.10 0.12 5.26
C ALA A 8 7.21 -0.13 4.04
N ASP A 9 6.11 -0.83 4.23
CA ASP A 9 4.97 -0.86 3.30
C ASP A 9 5.36 -1.25 1.87
N TRP A 10 6.01 -2.41 1.70
CA TRP A 10 6.44 -2.89 0.39
C TRP A 10 5.28 -3.39 -0.47
N HIS A 11 4.26 -4.01 0.14
CA HIS A 11 3.09 -4.53 -0.54
C HIS A 11 3.42 -5.32 -1.82
N LEU A 12 4.42 -6.17 -1.77
CA LEU A 12 4.87 -6.95 -2.93
C LEU A 12 3.76 -7.84 -3.49
N THR A 13 3.63 -7.86 -4.81
CA THR A 13 2.71 -8.74 -5.54
C THR A 13 3.41 -9.32 -6.77
N MET A 14 2.78 -10.30 -7.41
CA MET A 14 3.21 -10.82 -8.71
C MET A 14 2.37 -10.27 -9.87
N ARG A 15 1.53 -9.26 -9.62
CA ARG A 15 0.75 -8.61 -10.68
C ARG A 15 1.70 -7.90 -11.65
N PRO A 16 1.56 -8.07 -12.97
CA PRO A 16 2.48 -7.45 -13.95
C PRO A 16 2.61 -5.93 -13.79
N GLN A 17 1.50 -5.23 -13.47
CA GLN A 17 1.48 -3.79 -13.24
C GLN A 17 2.27 -3.36 -12.00
N ASP A 18 2.54 -4.26 -11.07
CA ASP A 18 3.28 -3.98 -9.83
C ASP A 18 4.77 -4.36 -9.92
N SER A 19 5.27 -4.64 -11.13
CA SER A 19 6.67 -5.02 -11.37
C SER A 19 7.69 -3.97 -10.86
N TYR A 20 7.29 -2.70 -10.76
CA TYR A 20 8.11 -1.62 -10.22
C TYR A 20 8.47 -1.83 -8.74
N ARG A 21 7.63 -2.55 -7.96
CA ARG A 21 7.89 -2.89 -6.56
C ARG A 21 9.10 -3.81 -6.45
N TRP A 22 9.26 -4.72 -7.38
CA TRP A 22 10.43 -5.59 -7.47
C TRP A 22 11.68 -4.85 -7.93
N LYS A 23 11.56 -3.88 -8.85
CA LYS A 23 12.70 -3.01 -9.24
C LYS A 23 13.22 -2.19 -8.06
N PHE A 24 12.33 -1.76 -7.16
CA PHE A 24 12.76 -1.15 -5.90
C PHE A 24 13.54 -2.13 -5.04
N LEU A 25 13.09 -3.38 -4.89
CA LEU A 25 13.79 -4.37 -4.08
C LEU A 25 15.18 -4.72 -4.66
N GLU A 26 15.29 -4.80 -5.97
CA GLU A 26 16.58 -4.94 -6.68
C GLU A 26 17.51 -3.75 -6.42
N TRP A 27 16.98 -2.53 -6.47
CA TRP A 27 17.73 -1.32 -6.11
C TRP A 27 18.15 -1.35 -4.65
N LEU A 28 17.27 -1.75 -3.74
CA LEU A 28 17.56 -1.81 -2.30
C LEU A 28 18.66 -2.81 -1.99
N THR A 29 18.63 -4.00 -2.60
CA THR A 29 19.70 -5.00 -2.44
C THR A 29 21.05 -4.46 -2.91
N GLY A 30 21.08 -3.83 -4.10
CA GLY A 30 22.26 -3.15 -4.62
C GLY A 30 22.75 -2.01 -3.73
N TYR A 31 21.81 -1.23 -3.16
CA TYR A 31 22.12 -0.16 -2.22
C TYR A 31 22.75 -0.71 -0.93
N VAL A 32 22.14 -1.76 -0.34
CA VAL A 32 22.63 -2.42 0.87
C VAL A 32 24.06 -2.92 0.69
N ALA A 33 24.33 -3.62 -0.40
CA ALA A 33 25.65 -4.13 -0.74
C ALA A 33 26.67 -2.99 -0.94
N LYS A 34 26.36 -2.02 -1.81
CA LYS A 34 27.26 -0.89 -2.16
C LYS A 34 27.57 -0.01 -0.96
N LYS A 35 26.59 0.25 -0.11
CA LYS A 35 26.74 1.14 1.04
C LYS A 35 27.17 0.41 2.32
N LYS A 36 27.31 -0.92 2.27
CA LYS A 36 27.67 -1.78 3.39
C LYS A 36 26.74 -1.57 4.59
N VAL A 37 25.42 -1.55 4.32
CA VAL A 37 24.40 -1.45 5.35
C VAL A 37 24.47 -2.68 6.26
N LYS A 38 24.56 -2.47 7.56
CA LYS A 38 24.72 -3.57 8.52
C LYS A 38 23.40 -4.14 9.02
N ARG A 39 22.36 -3.30 9.07
CA ARG A 39 21.03 -3.69 9.50
C ARG A 39 19.98 -3.02 8.61
N LEU A 40 19.04 -3.81 8.14
CA LEU A 40 17.85 -3.33 7.46
C LEU A 40 16.64 -3.62 8.35
N PHE A 41 15.82 -2.60 8.58
CA PHE A 41 14.54 -2.73 9.25
C PHE A 41 13.43 -2.50 8.25
N VAL A 42 12.50 -3.45 8.16
CA VAL A 42 11.29 -3.37 7.35
C VAL A 42 10.12 -3.25 8.32
N LEU A 43 9.47 -2.11 8.31
CA LEU A 43 8.39 -1.81 9.25
C LEU A 43 7.04 -2.25 8.70
N GLY A 44 6.89 -3.53 8.43
CA GLY A 44 5.66 -4.21 8.08
C GLY A 44 5.22 -4.09 6.63
N ASP A 45 4.15 -4.80 6.34
CA ASP A 45 3.47 -4.87 5.06
C ASP A 45 4.40 -5.24 3.90
N ILE A 46 5.05 -6.43 4.06
CA ILE A 46 5.98 -6.95 3.04
C ILE A 46 5.23 -7.29 1.76
N THR A 47 4.01 -7.82 1.90
CA THR A 47 3.16 -8.22 0.77
C THR A 47 1.77 -7.61 0.87
N ASP A 48 1.05 -7.58 -0.25
CA ASP A 48 -0.31 -7.04 -0.33
C ASP A 48 -1.35 -8.04 0.22
N ASP A 49 -1.13 -9.33 -0.04
CA ASP A 49 -1.98 -10.43 0.42
C ASP A 49 -1.44 -11.03 1.72
N LYS A 50 -2.32 -11.28 2.70
CA LYS A 50 -1.92 -11.67 4.06
C LYS A 50 -1.25 -13.04 4.17
N ASP A 51 -1.94 -14.09 3.69
CA ASP A 51 -1.50 -15.48 3.87
C ASP A 51 -1.56 -16.28 2.55
N ARG A 52 -1.85 -15.63 1.42
CA ARG A 52 -1.97 -16.28 0.12
C ARG A 52 -0.92 -15.74 -0.83
N HIS A 53 0.18 -16.48 -0.94
CA HIS A 53 1.31 -16.07 -1.76
C HIS A 53 1.62 -17.12 -2.81
N PRO A 54 1.77 -16.75 -4.09
CA PRO A 54 2.32 -17.65 -5.09
C PRO A 54 3.77 -17.99 -4.74
N SER A 55 4.18 -19.21 -5.03
CA SER A 55 5.54 -19.71 -4.74
C SER A 55 6.63 -18.82 -5.36
N GLU A 56 6.39 -18.25 -6.53
CA GLU A 56 7.29 -17.32 -7.19
C GLU A 56 7.57 -16.08 -6.33
N LEU A 57 6.52 -15.48 -5.72
CA LEU A 57 6.68 -14.33 -4.82
C LEU A 57 7.56 -14.69 -3.64
N VAL A 58 7.25 -15.83 -2.99
CA VAL A 58 7.97 -16.29 -1.80
C VAL A 58 9.42 -16.54 -2.12
N ASN A 59 9.71 -17.30 -3.19
CA ASN A 59 11.07 -17.62 -3.61
C ASN A 59 11.88 -16.35 -3.94
N ARG A 60 11.30 -15.42 -4.69
CA ARG A 60 11.93 -14.16 -5.06
C ARG A 60 12.20 -13.27 -3.84
N LEU A 61 11.26 -13.20 -2.90
CA LEU A 61 11.43 -12.47 -1.65
C LEU A 61 12.57 -13.09 -0.81
N VAL A 62 12.54 -14.40 -0.60
CA VAL A 62 13.57 -15.11 0.17
C VAL A 62 14.95 -14.92 -0.46
N ALA A 63 15.08 -15.09 -1.78
CA ALA A 63 16.35 -14.86 -2.48
C ALA A 63 16.84 -13.40 -2.31
N SER A 64 15.94 -12.42 -2.44
CA SER A 64 16.29 -11.01 -2.24
C SER A 64 16.80 -10.73 -0.82
N LEU A 65 16.20 -11.35 0.20
CA LEU A 65 16.61 -11.18 1.60
C LEU A 65 17.91 -11.92 1.90
N THR A 66 18.05 -13.17 1.47
CA THR A 66 19.20 -14.02 1.78
C THR A 66 20.41 -13.69 0.91
N GLU A 67 20.28 -13.85 -0.40
CA GLU A 67 21.39 -13.65 -1.35
C GLU A 67 21.66 -12.16 -1.59
N GLY A 68 20.57 -11.36 -1.69
CA GLY A 68 20.68 -9.94 -1.97
C GLY A 68 21.13 -9.08 -0.78
N MET A 69 20.87 -9.50 0.46
CA MET A 69 21.14 -8.69 1.66
C MET A 69 22.02 -9.42 2.68
N VAL A 70 21.58 -10.59 3.17
CA VAL A 70 22.31 -11.30 4.23
C VAL A 70 23.69 -11.76 3.77
N ALA A 71 23.83 -12.26 2.55
CA ALA A 71 25.13 -12.64 1.97
C ALA A 71 26.12 -11.47 1.89
N HIS A 72 25.61 -10.24 1.86
CA HIS A 72 26.43 -9.01 1.92
C HIS A 72 26.69 -8.51 3.35
N GLY A 73 26.39 -9.32 4.36
CA GLY A 73 26.62 -9.03 5.78
C GLY A 73 25.61 -8.06 6.40
N CYS A 74 24.43 -7.89 5.79
CA CYS A 74 23.31 -7.16 6.34
C CYS A 74 22.40 -8.09 7.14
N ARG A 75 22.06 -7.76 8.37
CA ARG A 75 20.99 -8.44 9.11
C ARG A 75 19.65 -7.74 8.84
N VAL A 76 18.62 -8.53 8.56
CA VAL A 76 17.29 -8.03 8.23
C VAL A 76 16.33 -8.27 9.39
N TYR A 77 15.63 -7.22 9.79
CA TYR A 77 14.63 -7.25 10.84
C TYR A 77 13.30 -6.80 10.23
N ILE A 78 12.27 -7.62 10.33
CA ILE A 78 10.96 -7.36 9.76
C ILE A 78 9.96 -7.29 10.89
N VAL A 79 9.34 -6.14 11.08
CA VAL A 79 8.23 -5.96 12.02
C VAL A 79 6.95 -6.38 11.31
N ARG A 80 6.13 -7.24 11.89
CA ARG A 80 4.86 -7.66 11.28
C ARG A 80 3.89 -6.48 11.15
N GLY A 81 3.41 -6.25 9.93
CA GLY A 81 2.34 -5.30 9.63
C GLY A 81 0.93 -5.94 9.68
N ASN A 82 -0.08 -5.18 9.27
CA ASN A 82 -1.47 -5.65 9.19
C ASN A 82 -1.74 -6.48 7.92
N HIS A 83 -0.91 -6.35 6.89
CA HIS A 83 -0.94 -7.18 5.68
C HIS A 83 -0.04 -8.42 5.76
N ASP A 84 0.69 -8.63 6.84
CA ASP A 84 1.61 -9.77 6.97
C ASP A 84 0.99 -11.00 7.65
N ALA A 85 -0.25 -10.90 8.11
CA ALA A 85 -0.96 -12.03 8.70
C ALA A 85 -2.48 -11.80 8.76
N THR A 86 -3.24 -12.87 8.59
CA THR A 86 -4.66 -12.94 8.96
C THR A 86 -4.80 -13.25 10.45
N ASP A 87 -4.04 -14.24 10.93
CA ASP A 87 -3.90 -14.57 12.34
C ASP A 87 -2.55 -14.05 12.88
N PRO A 88 -2.56 -13.06 13.79
CA PRO A 88 -1.33 -12.53 14.38
C PRO A 88 -0.48 -13.56 15.14
N GLU A 89 -1.07 -14.64 15.64
CA GLU A 89 -0.34 -15.70 16.35
C GLU A 89 0.35 -16.67 15.42
N MET A 90 -0.12 -16.79 14.17
CA MET A 90 0.43 -17.70 13.16
C MET A 90 0.71 -16.97 11.82
N PRO A 91 1.54 -15.92 11.80
CA PRO A 91 1.83 -15.19 10.57
C PRO A 91 2.59 -16.06 9.57
N PHE A 92 2.19 -15.97 8.29
CA PHE A 92 2.79 -16.76 7.20
C PHE A 92 4.31 -16.65 7.18
N PHE A 93 4.86 -15.45 7.30
CA PHE A 93 6.30 -15.21 7.20
C PHE A 93 7.13 -15.59 8.43
N SER A 94 6.53 -16.24 9.45
CA SER A 94 7.26 -16.72 10.63
C SER A 94 8.40 -17.68 10.29
N PHE A 95 8.30 -18.40 9.17
CA PHE A 95 9.36 -19.31 8.68
C PHE A 95 10.67 -18.59 8.37
N LEU A 96 10.65 -17.27 8.10
CA LEU A 96 11.86 -16.48 7.87
C LEU A 96 12.82 -16.51 9.07
N ASN A 97 12.31 -16.79 10.28
CA ASN A 97 13.14 -16.93 11.49
C ASN A 97 14.07 -18.14 11.45
N VAL A 98 13.86 -19.09 10.54
CA VAL A 98 14.78 -20.21 10.32
C VAL A 98 16.01 -19.76 9.52
N ALA A 99 15.90 -18.70 8.75
CA ALA A 99 17.00 -18.21 7.93
C ALA A 99 17.99 -17.39 8.77
N HIS A 100 19.26 -17.80 8.75
CA HIS A 100 20.30 -17.04 9.43
C HIS A 100 20.35 -15.58 8.94
N GLY A 101 20.39 -14.64 9.88
CA GLY A 101 20.50 -13.20 9.56
C GLY A 101 19.19 -12.49 9.30
N ILE A 102 18.05 -13.18 9.38
CA ILE A 102 16.71 -12.60 9.29
C ILE A 102 15.97 -12.80 10.61
N LEU A 103 15.27 -11.78 11.07
CA LEU A 103 14.35 -11.84 12.21
C LEU A 103 13.01 -11.25 11.81
N PHE A 104 11.99 -12.10 11.73
CA PHE A 104 10.60 -11.68 11.60
C PHE A 104 9.97 -11.56 13.00
N VAL A 105 9.56 -10.34 13.34
CA VAL A 105 9.07 -9.97 14.67
C VAL A 105 7.54 -9.99 14.65
N SER A 106 6.93 -11.02 15.24
CA SER A 106 5.48 -11.18 15.38
C SER A 106 4.94 -10.73 16.75
N ARG A 107 5.83 -10.59 17.75
CA ARG A 107 5.52 -10.12 19.12
C ARG A 107 6.48 -9.02 19.54
N PRO A 108 6.09 -8.09 20.42
CA PRO A 108 6.99 -7.04 20.89
C PRO A 108 8.30 -7.60 21.45
N VAL A 109 9.42 -7.05 20.98
CA VAL A 109 10.75 -7.48 21.39
C VAL A 109 11.69 -6.29 21.59
N GLY A 110 12.47 -6.33 22.66
CA GLY A 110 13.55 -5.39 22.93
C GLY A 110 14.92 -6.04 22.65
N LEU A 111 15.76 -5.37 21.88
CA LEU A 111 17.09 -5.82 21.51
C LEU A 111 18.14 -4.72 21.75
N CYS A 112 19.34 -5.09 22.16
CA CYS A 112 20.48 -4.19 22.12
C CYS A 112 21.28 -4.47 20.84
N LEU A 113 21.27 -3.52 19.91
CA LEU A 113 21.92 -3.64 18.62
C LEU A 113 22.99 -2.55 18.48
N ASP A 114 24.26 -2.99 18.38
CA ASP A 114 25.40 -2.08 18.25
C ASP A 114 25.42 -0.98 19.35
N GLY A 115 24.97 -1.31 20.58
CA GLY A 115 24.88 -0.38 21.72
C GLY A 115 23.62 0.48 21.76
N VAL A 116 22.70 0.33 20.82
CA VAL A 116 21.39 1.03 20.77
C VAL A 116 20.30 0.09 21.28
N ASN A 117 19.51 0.52 22.23
CA ASN A 117 18.33 -0.23 22.71
C ASN A 117 17.15 -0.02 21.75
N VAL A 118 16.84 -1.02 20.99
CA VAL A 118 15.78 -1.01 19.98
C VAL A 118 14.58 -1.78 20.50
N MET A 119 13.39 -1.18 20.44
CA MET A 119 12.11 -1.84 20.69
C MET A 119 11.37 -1.99 19.37
N MET A 120 10.96 -3.22 19.04
CA MET A 120 10.18 -3.53 17.83
C MET A 120 8.78 -3.96 18.24
N ILE A 121 7.75 -3.30 17.66
CA ILE A 121 6.36 -3.46 18.06
C ILE A 121 5.51 -3.76 16.80
N PRO A 122 5.09 -5.01 16.60
CA PRO A 122 4.20 -5.41 15.51
C PRO A 122 2.83 -4.75 15.58
N HIS A 123 2.16 -4.69 14.44
CA HIS A 123 0.81 -4.14 14.33
C HIS A 123 -0.15 -4.77 15.35
N GLY A 124 -0.94 -3.89 16.00
CA GLY A 124 -1.99 -4.28 16.96
C GLY A 124 -1.50 -4.73 18.32
N THR A 125 -0.18 -4.80 18.58
CA THR A 125 0.38 -5.26 19.86
C THR A 125 0.77 -4.13 20.82
N LEU A 126 0.59 -2.89 20.42
CA LEU A 126 0.96 -1.73 21.23
C LEU A 126 0.22 -1.69 22.60
N ALA A 127 -1.03 -2.21 22.68
CA ALA A 127 -1.80 -2.29 23.90
C ALA A 127 -1.19 -3.22 24.96
N SER A 128 -0.57 -4.32 24.52
CA SER A 128 0.04 -5.33 25.38
C SER A 128 1.53 -5.09 25.60
N CYS A 129 2.08 -3.99 25.05
CA CYS A 129 3.50 -3.68 25.07
C CYS A 129 3.83 -2.61 26.11
N SER A 130 4.80 -2.90 26.98
CA SER A 130 5.43 -1.91 27.84
C SER A 130 6.73 -1.43 27.20
N ILE A 131 6.76 -0.18 26.73
CA ILE A 131 7.95 0.37 26.12
C ILE A 131 8.99 0.65 27.19
N SER A 132 10.13 -0.03 27.10
CA SER A 132 11.23 0.17 28.05
C SER A 132 11.63 1.65 28.15
N PRO A 133 11.77 2.20 29.36
CA PRO A 133 12.30 3.55 29.55
C PRO A 133 13.69 3.73 28.93
N ARG A 134 14.44 2.65 28.74
CA ARG A 134 15.79 2.65 28.17
C ARG A 134 15.80 2.57 26.64
N ALA A 135 14.65 2.37 25.99
CA ALA A 135 14.59 2.32 24.53
C ALA A 135 15.05 3.65 23.90
N ASP A 136 16.03 3.56 23.04
CA ASP A 136 16.58 4.68 22.27
C ASP A 136 15.87 4.80 20.91
N LEU A 137 15.45 3.67 20.34
CA LEU A 137 14.75 3.55 19.07
C LEU A 137 13.52 2.65 19.22
N VAL A 138 12.37 3.13 18.79
CA VAL A 138 11.13 2.34 18.65
C VAL A 138 10.81 2.20 17.18
N LEU A 139 10.66 0.97 16.73
CA LEU A 139 10.28 0.57 15.38
C LEU A 139 8.93 -0.13 15.45
N MET A 140 7.93 0.39 14.77
CA MET A 140 6.59 -0.16 14.88
C MET A 140 5.83 -0.13 13.56
N HIS A 141 4.66 -0.78 13.54
CA HIS A 141 3.70 -0.69 12.45
C HIS A 141 2.34 -0.40 13.05
N ASP A 142 2.06 0.87 13.32
CA ASP A 142 0.79 1.27 13.95
C ASP A 142 0.53 2.77 13.76
N ILE A 143 -0.72 3.21 13.91
CA ILE A 143 -1.16 4.58 13.70
C ILE A 143 -1.28 5.31 15.03
N VAL A 144 -0.73 6.53 15.12
CA VAL A 144 -1.00 7.45 16.23
C VAL A 144 -2.03 8.50 15.84
N ARG A 145 -2.73 9.03 16.82
CA ARG A 145 -3.73 10.08 16.63
C ARG A 145 -3.13 11.32 15.96
N GLY A 146 -3.76 11.75 14.88
CA GLY A 146 -3.35 12.92 14.10
C GLY A 146 -2.50 12.58 12.87
N ALA A 147 -2.15 11.31 12.65
CA ALA A 147 -1.61 10.88 11.38
C ALA A 147 -2.62 11.12 10.25
N ARG A 148 -2.17 11.40 9.03
CA ARG A 148 -3.02 11.77 7.91
C ARG A 148 -2.85 10.83 6.73
N VAL A 149 -3.96 10.53 6.06
CA VAL A 149 -3.99 9.86 4.76
C VAL A 149 -4.88 10.68 3.83
N ALA A 150 -4.38 11.01 2.64
CA ALA A 150 -5.07 11.86 1.67
C ALA A 150 -5.64 13.17 2.29
N GLY A 151 -4.84 13.83 3.14
CA GLY A 151 -5.22 15.07 3.81
C GLY A 151 -6.17 14.93 5.01
N ARG A 152 -6.73 13.74 5.27
CA ARG A 152 -7.66 13.48 6.38
C ARG A 152 -6.91 12.94 7.61
N ALA A 153 -7.17 13.52 8.78
CA ALA A 153 -6.64 13.00 10.03
C ALA A 153 -7.31 11.66 10.38
N LEU A 154 -6.50 10.69 10.75
CA LEU A 154 -6.95 9.41 11.23
C LEU A 154 -7.21 9.46 12.74
N ASN A 155 -8.28 8.77 13.15
CA ASN A 155 -8.56 8.59 14.55
C ASN A 155 -7.89 7.30 15.04
N SER A 156 -6.99 7.43 16.01
CA SER A 156 -6.36 6.32 16.68
C SER A 156 -6.50 6.48 18.21
N LYS A 157 -6.54 5.36 18.92
CA LYS A 157 -6.51 5.34 20.38
C LYS A 157 -5.13 5.71 20.95
N TRP A 158 -4.07 5.61 20.15
CA TRP A 158 -2.70 5.85 20.56
C TRP A 158 -2.31 7.32 20.41
N ASN A 159 -1.70 7.88 21.43
CA ASN A 159 -1.10 9.20 21.35
C ASN A 159 0.41 9.10 21.16
N ALA A 160 0.97 9.99 20.35
CA ALA A 160 2.41 10.05 20.16
C ALA A 160 3.16 10.27 21.50
N ALA A 161 2.55 10.97 22.46
CA ALA A 161 3.13 11.21 23.79
C ALA A 161 3.42 9.92 24.57
N ASP A 162 2.67 8.84 24.30
CA ASP A 162 2.87 7.54 24.96
C ASP A 162 4.13 6.81 24.44
N LEU A 163 4.61 7.21 23.27
CA LEU A 163 5.72 6.58 22.56
C LEU A 163 7.01 7.37 22.68
N VAL A 164 6.94 8.70 22.56
CA VAL A 164 8.10 9.59 22.69
C VAL A 164 8.46 9.81 24.16
N SER A 165 9.76 9.91 24.44
CA SER A 165 10.22 10.18 25.80
C SER A 165 10.65 11.64 25.92
N PRO A 166 10.03 12.44 26.80
CA PRO A 166 10.47 13.82 27.02
C PRO A 166 11.85 13.92 27.70
N ARG A 167 12.26 12.83 28.39
CA ARG A 167 13.53 12.78 29.14
C ARG A 167 14.69 12.20 28.33
N ARG A 168 14.44 11.58 27.18
CA ARG A 168 15.45 10.97 26.31
C ARG A 168 15.15 11.33 24.87
N LYS A 169 16.18 11.47 24.06
CA LYS A 169 16.07 11.64 22.59
C LYS A 169 15.68 10.30 21.95
N ARG A 170 14.50 9.75 22.33
CA ARG A 170 13.97 8.55 21.73
C ARG A 170 13.49 8.84 20.31
N CYS A 171 13.97 8.05 19.36
CA CYS A 171 13.45 8.07 18.01
C CYS A 171 12.31 7.05 17.88
N VAL A 172 11.21 7.42 17.22
CA VAL A 172 10.08 6.53 16.93
C VAL A 172 9.81 6.56 15.45
N LEU A 173 9.95 5.41 14.80
CA LEU A 173 9.68 5.21 13.37
C LEU A 173 8.55 4.21 13.20
N SER A 174 7.60 4.52 12.30
CA SER A 174 6.44 3.65 12.02
C SER A 174 6.25 3.42 10.52
N GLY A 175 5.73 2.25 10.16
CA GLY A 175 5.02 1.96 8.91
C GLY A 175 3.52 2.26 9.02
N ASP A 176 2.69 1.57 8.22
CA ASP A 176 1.22 1.63 8.16
C ASP A 176 0.66 2.88 7.43
N ILE A 177 1.45 3.93 7.31
CA ILE A 177 1.08 5.12 6.55
C ILE A 177 2.02 5.27 5.37
N HIS A 178 1.48 5.14 4.15
CA HIS A 178 2.29 5.18 2.92
C HIS A 178 2.93 6.55 2.66
N TRP A 179 2.31 7.63 3.16
CA TRP A 179 2.84 8.99 3.00
C TRP A 179 3.84 9.32 4.10
N PRO A 180 5.09 9.65 3.75
CA PRO A 180 6.08 10.11 4.72
C PRO A 180 5.59 11.35 5.47
N GLN A 181 5.52 11.26 6.78
CA GLN A 181 5.09 12.37 7.63
C GLN A 181 5.64 12.26 9.03
N LYS A 182 5.62 13.37 9.77
CA LYS A 182 5.99 13.40 11.19
C LYS A 182 4.83 13.93 12.02
N VAL A 183 4.42 13.15 13.02
CA VAL A 183 3.30 13.47 13.90
C VAL A 183 3.78 13.47 15.35
N ARG A 184 3.94 14.66 15.93
CA ARG A 184 4.32 14.86 17.34
C ARG A 184 5.51 14.00 17.81
N GLY A 185 6.52 13.83 16.95
CA GLY A 185 7.73 13.07 17.26
C GLY A 185 7.75 11.62 16.76
N VAL A 186 6.61 11.07 16.31
CA VAL A 186 6.56 9.82 15.57
C VAL A 186 6.78 10.12 14.08
N GLU A 187 7.74 9.46 13.46
CA GLU A 187 8.04 9.61 12.04
C GLU A 187 7.57 8.38 11.27
N TYR A 188 6.65 8.59 10.33
CA TYR A 188 6.23 7.58 9.37
C TYR A 188 7.23 7.56 8.22
N VAL A 189 7.81 6.38 7.99
CA VAL A 189 8.83 6.19 6.95
C VAL A 189 8.21 6.41 5.58
N GLY A 190 7.00 5.91 5.41
CA GLY A 190 6.26 5.88 4.16
C GLY A 190 6.65 4.72 3.26
N ALA A 191 5.80 4.42 2.29
CA ALA A 191 6.09 3.43 1.27
C ALA A 191 7.23 3.91 0.36
N PRO A 192 8.09 3.01 -0.13
CA PRO A 192 9.25 3.39 -0.94
C PRO A 192 8.90 3.72 -2.40
N TYR A 193 7.62 3.75 -2.73
CA TYR A 193 7.03 4.09 -4.03
C TYR A 193 5.53 4.37 -3.86
N PRO A 194 4.86 5.03 -4.80
CA PRO A 194 3.40 5.21 -4.77
C PRO A 194 2.67 3.87 -4.76
N ILE A 195 1.82 3.64 -3.77
CA ILE A 195 0.97 2.45 -3.67
C ILE A 195 -0.33 2.68 -4.44
N ASP A 196 -0.98 3.82 -4.20
CA ASP A 196 -2.24 4.18 -4.83
C ASP A 196 -2.06 5.22 -5.96
N PHE A 197 -3.06 5.29 -6.85
CA PHE A 197 -3.13 6.38 -7.81
C PHE A 197 -3.49 7.68 -7.09
N GLY A 198 -2.70 8.73 -7.36
CA GLY A 198 -2.80 10.01 -6.68
C GLY A 198 -1.85 10.16 -5.48
N ASP A 199 -1.07 9.13 -5.18
CA ASP A 199 0.05 9.25 -4.26
C ASP A 199 1.12 10.16 -4.88
N ASP A 200 1.28 11.35 -4.31
CA ASP A 200 2.27 12.34 -4.73
C ASP A 200 3.15 12.74 -3.55
N TYR A 201 4.15 11.94 -3.28
CA TYR A 201 5.13 12.17 -2.24
C TYR A 201 6.55 11.77 -2.70
N ASP A 202 7.55 12.30 -2.03
CA ASP A 202 8.94 11.89 -2.24
C ASP A 202 9.21 10.57 -1.53
N ALA A 203 9.12 9.49 -2.30
CA ALA A 203 9.37 8.14 -1.82
C ALA A 203 10.82 7.98 -1.38
N ARG A 204 11.02 7.31 -0.22
CA ARG A 204 12.32 7.29 0.45
C ARG A 204 12.59 6.01 1.24
N VAL A 205 13.84 5.81 1.54
CA VAL A 205 14.35 4.94 2.60
C VAL A 205 15.08 5.81 3.61
N LEU A 206 14.95 5.56 4.90
CA LEU A 206 15.76 6.24 5.91
C LEU A 206 17.08 5.49 6.11
N VAL A 207 18.18 6.22 6.17
CA VAL A 207 19.51 5.67 6.42
C VAL A 207 20.18 6.44 7.54
N GLY A 208 20.73 5.73 8.53
CA GLY A 208 21.30 6.39 9.69
C GLY A 208 21.81 5.42 10.73
N PHE A 209 21.83 5.87 11.99
CA PHE A 209 22.19 5.09 13.16
C PHE A 209 21.57 5.67 14.42
N GLY A 210 21.02 4.82 15.29
CA GLY A 210 20.42 5.25 16.54
C GLY A 210 19.23 6.20 16.34
N SER A 211 19.39 7.45 16.74
CA SER A 211 18.33 8.48 16.60
C SER A 211 18.54 9.43 15.42
N GLU A 212 19.55 9.20 14.59
CA GLU A 212 19.92 10.10 13.49
C GLU A 212 19.68 9.44 12.15
N TRP A 213 18.72 9.97 11.39
CA TRP A 213 18.27 9.42 10.11
C TRP A 213 18.27 10.48 9.02
N LYS A 214 18.61 10.07 7.81
CA LYS A 214 18.56 10.87 6.59
C LYS A 214 17.73 10.17 5.56
N SER A 215 16.93 10.92 4.82
CA SER A 215 16.18 10.40 3.66
C SER A 215 17.13 10.10 2.50
N VAL A 216 16.93 8.96 1.87
CA VAL A 216 17.53 8.57 0.61
C VAL A 216 16.39 8.32 -0.36
N THR A 217 16.32 9.11 -1.42
CA THR A 217 15.30 8.99 -2.45
C THR A 217 15.43 7.64 -3.16
N THR A 218 14.31 6.96 -3.33
CA THR A 218 14.21 5.71 -4.08
C THR A 218 14.16 5.98 -5.58
N PRO A 219 14.35 4.96 -6.44
CA PRO A 219 14.12 5.11 -7.87
C PRO A 219 12.76 5.71 -8.16
N ARG A 220 12.74 6.71 -9.04
CA ARG A 220 11.51 7.39 -9.41
C ARG A 220 10.53 6.41 -10.04
N PHE A 221 9.31 6.42 -9.51
CA PHE A 221 8.14 5.81 -10.10
C PHE A 221 6.94 6.70 -9.79
N ARG A 222 6.07 6.93 -10.76
CA ARG A 222 4.88 7.77 -10.57
C ARG A 222 3.64 7.03 -11.04
N LYS A 223 2.54 7.26 -10.33
CA LYS A 223 1.19 6.84 -10.70
C LYS A 223 0.35 8.08 -10.96
N TRP A 224 -0.06 8.24 -12.20
CA TRP A 224 -0.84 9.37 -12.65
C TRP A 224 -2.32 9.03 -12.73
N MET A 225 -3.17 9.94 -12.30
CA MET A 225 -4.60 9.90 -12.60
C MET A 225 -4.91 11.08 -13.51
N VAL A 226 -5.48 10.80 -14.67
CA VAL A 226 -5.78 11.82 -15.66
C VAL A 226 -7.22 11.73 -16.13
N ASP A 227 -7.84 12.89 -16.22
CA ASP A 227 -9.17 13.08 -16.80
C ASP A 227 -9.00 13.67 -18.19
N LEU A 228 -9.47 12.96 -19.22
CA LEU A 228 -9.48 13.42 -20.61
C LEU A 228 -10.90 13.73 -21.04
N ARG A 229 -11.07 14.75 -21.85
CA ARG A 229 -12.30 15.02 -22.60
C ARG A 229 -12.13 14.57 -24.04
N SER A 230 -13.24 14.42 -24.77
CA SER A 230 -13.21 14.08 -26.20
C SER A 230 -12.26 15.01 -26.96
N GLY A 231 -11.36 14.42 -27.73
CA GLY A 231 -10.35 15.15 -28.55
C GLY A 231 -9.13 15.69 -27.78
N GLN A 232 -9.04 15.50 -26.47
CA GLN A 232 -7.86 15.92 -25.70
C GLN A 232 -6.76 14.86 -25.78
N ALA A 233 -5.54 15.29 -26.15
CA ALA A 233 -4.38 14.42 -26.22
C ALA A 233 -3.82 14.09 -24.83
N LEU A 234 -3.41 12.83 -24.63
CA LEU A 234 -2.84 12.36 -23.35
C LEU A 234 -1.54 13.09 -23.00
N GLY A 235 -0.67 13.33 -23.97
CA GLY A 235 0.59 14.05 -23.76
C GLY A 235 0.41 15.48 -23.29
N GLN A 236 -0.66 16.16 -23.69
CA GLN A 236 -0.98 17.51 -23.20
C GLN A 236 -1.48 17.49 -21.76
N ALA A 237 -2.21 16.42 -21.38
CA ALA A 237 -2.71 16.25 -20.02
C ALA A 237 -1.64 15.79 -19.02
N LEU A 238 -0.56 15.17 -19.52
CA LEU A 238 0.53 14.61 -18.70
C LEU A 238 1.92 15.05 -19.19
N PRO A 239 2.25 16.35 -19.19
CA PRO A 239 3.52 16.85 -19.73
C PRO A 239 4.75 16.37 -18.97
N ASP A 240 4.60 16.03 -17.68
CA ASP A 240 5.70 15.59 -16.80
C ASP A 240 5.83 14.07 -16.68
N ALA A 241 4.95 13.31 -17.36
CA ALA A 241 5.02 11.85 -17.33
C ALA A 241 6.27 11.35 -18.05
N LYS A 242 6.85 10.28 -17.54
CA LYS A 242 8.07 9.66 -18.08
C LYS A 242 7.84 8.21 -18.44
N SER A 243 8.64 7.70 -19.34
CA SER A 243 8.65 6.28 -19.68
C SER A 243 8.68 5.40 -18.43
N GLY A 244 7.79 4.42 -18.38
CA GLY A 244 7.61 3.50 -17.27
C GLY A 244 6.69 3.99 -16.16
N ASP A 245 6.24 5.26 -16.18
CA ASP A 245 5.19 5.71 -15.25
C ASP A 245 3.87 5.00 -15.54
N MET A 246 3.06 4.78 -14.49
CA MET A 246 1.74 4.17 -14.63
C MET A 246 0.66 5.25 -14.71
N VAL A 247 -0.36 5.01 -15.53
CA VAL A 247 -1.46 5.96 -15.69
C VAL A 247 -2.82 5.28 -15.56
N ARG A 248 -3.72 5.89 -14.79
CA ARG A 248 -5.15 5.63 -14.82
C ARG A 248 -5.83 6.74 -15.58
N ILE A 249 -6.54 6.38 -16.64
CA ILE A 249 -7.15 7.32 -17.58
C ILE A 249 -8.66 7.22 -17.46
N ARG A 250 -9.30 8.35 -17.19
CA ARG A 250 -10.75 8.50 -17.21
C ARG A 250 -11.13 9.40 -18.38
N VAL A 251 -11.87 8.88 -19.34
CA VAL A 251 -12.32 9.63 -20.52
C VAL A 251 -13.77 10.04 -20.31
N TRP A 252 -14.00 11.33 -20.26
CA TRP A 252 -15.32 11.93 -20.06
C TRP A 252 -15.96 12.23 -21.41
N LEU A 253 -17.03 11.53 -21.77
CA LEU A 253 -17.74 11.67 -23.04
C LEU A 253 -19.19 12.10 -22.84
N GLU A 254 -19.69 12.92 -23.77
CA GLU A 254 -21.13 13.15 -23.90
C GLU A 254 -21.80 11.91 -24.51
N ARG A 255 -23.09 11.71 -24.20
CA ARG A 255 -23.84 10.52 -24.67
C ARG A 255 -23.79 10.34 -26.20
N ARG A 256 -23.78 11.44 -26.95
CA ARG A 256 -23.69 11.44 -28.41
C ARG A 256 -22.35 10.87 -28.95
N ASP A 257 -21.31 10.87 -28.13
CA ASP A 257 -19.96 10.45 -28.51
C ASP A 257 -19.63 8.99 -28.11
N TYR A 258 -20.61 8.29 -27.48
CA TYR A 258 -20.35 6.92 -26.99
C TYR A 258 -20.07 5.93 -28.12
N ASP A 259 -20.66 6.10 -29.30
CA ASP A 259 -20.40 5.25 -30.48
C ASP A 259 -18.94 5.37 -30.93
N SER A 260 -18.28 6.48 -30.62
CA SER A 260 -16.86 6.71 -30.94
C SER A 260 -15.90 6.13 -29.89
N TRP A 261 -16.40 5.54 -28.79
CA TRP A 261 -15.58 5.07 -27.69
C TRP A 261 -14.47 4.10 -28.13
N ALA A 262 -14.76 3.16 -29.03
CA ALA A 262 -13.78 2.20 -29.50
C ALA A 262 -12.58 2.87 -30.18
N ALA A 263 -12.84 3.87 -31.02
CA ALA A 263 -11.81 4.64 -31.71
C ALA A 263 -11.00 5.53 -30.74
N ILE A 264 -11.69 6.21 -29.81
CA ILE A 264 -11.05 7.05 -28.78
C ILE A 264 -10.16 6.18 -27.88
N ARG A 265 -10.65 5.03 -27.44
CA ARG A 265 -9.90 4.07 -26.65
C ARG A 265 -8.61 3.62 -27.34
N GLN A 266 -8.70 3.28 -28.63
CA GLN A 266 -7.52 2.89 -29.42
C GLN A 266 -6.51 4.05 -29.53
N SER A 267 -6.96 5.27 -29.80
CA SER A 267 -6.10 6.44 -29.91
C SER A 267 -5.34 6.70 -28.60
N VAL A 268 -6.05 6.70 -27.48
CA VAL A 268 -5.44 6.93 -26.15
C VAL A 268 -4.45 5.83 -25.78
N LEU A 269 -4.74 4.56 -26.09
CA LEU A 269 -3.80 3.47 -25.85
C LEU A 269 -2.56 3.57 -26.73
N LYS A 270 -2.70 4.02 -27.99
CA LYS A 270 -1.59 4.27 -28.89
C LYS A 270 -0.69 5.39 -28.36
N GLU A 271 -1.25 6.53 -27.96
CA GLU A 271 -0.50 7.64 -27.36
C GLU A 271 0.23 7.20 -26.08
N ALA A 272 -0.45 6.44 -25.19
CA ALA A 272 0.19 5.90 -24.01
C ALA A 272 1.39 4.98 -24.35
N GLY A 273 1.25 4.17 -25.40
CA GLY A 273 2.34 3.34 -25.94
C GLY A 273 3.51 4.17 -26.48
N GLU A 274 3.24 5.22 -27.25
CA GLU A 274 4.25 6.16 -27.78
C GLU A 274 5.01 6.87 -26.65
N MET A 275 4.31 7.20 -25.55
CA MET A 275 4.91 7.75 -24.33
C MET A 275 5.59 6.68 -23.45
N SER A 276 5.52 5.41 -23.82
CA SER A 276 5.99 4.27 -23.03
C SER A 276 5.41 4.22 -21.62
N LEU A 277 4.14 4.59 -21.45
CA LEU A 277 3.42 4.53 -20.16
C LEU A 277 2.79 3.15 -19.95
N VAL A 278 2.68 2.77 -18.67
CA VAL A 278 1.96 1.55 -18.27
C VAL A 278 0.50 1.93 -17.95
N VAL A 279 -0.44 1.49 -18.78
CA VAL A 279 -1.86 1.77 -18.55
C VAL A 279 -2.41 0.82 -17.48
N GLY A 280 -2.71 1.36 -16.30
CA GLY A 280 -3.33 0.62 -15.20
C GLY A 280 -4.84 0.43 -15.38
N SER A 281 -5.55 1.48 -15.84
CA SER A 281 -6.93 1.39 -16.31
C SER A 281 -7.25 2.51 -17.30
N LEU A 282 -8.22 2.23 -18.16
CA LEU A 282 -8.79 3.20 -19.11
C LEU A 282 -10.30 3.02 -19.09
N GLU A 283 -10.99 4.00 -18.57
CA GLU A 283 -12.43 3.93 -18.24
C GLU A 283 -13.18 5.08 -18.89
N LEU A 284 -14.42 4.81 -19.34
CA LEU A 284 -15.34 5.81 -19.86
C LEU A 284 -16.22 6.32 -18.72
N PHE A 285 -16.37 7.64 -18.65
CA PHE A 285 -17.25 8.34 -17.72
C PHE A 285 -18.24 9.24 -18.47
N PRO A 286 -19.51 9.29 -18.06
CA PRO A 286 -20.51 10.17 -18.65
C PRO A 286 -20.26 11.64 -18.29
N LEU A 287 -20.19 12.50 -19.29
CA LEU A 287 -20.16 13.94 -19.09
C LEU A 287 -21.61 14.44 -18.90
N GLY A 288 -21.87 15.21 -17.85
CA GLY A 288 -23.20 15.80 -17.57
C GLY A 288 -24.03 15.07 -16.53
N GLN A 289 -23.66 13.90 -16.06
CA GLN A 289 -24.17 13.39 -14.79
C GLN A 289 -23.27 13.94 -13.67
N ALA A 290 -23.86 14.64 -12.73
CA ALA A 290 -23.16 15.01 -11.49
C ALA A 290 -22.85 13.72 -10.72
N VAL A 291 -21.77 13.03 -11.11
CA VAL A 291 -21.18 12.01 -10.28
C VAL A 291 -20.67 12.77 -9.05
N SER A 292 -21.36 12.64 -7.94
CA SER A 292 -20.86 13.07 -6.66
C SER A 292 -19.53 12.36 -6.44
N LEU A 293 -18.42 13.01 -6.83
CA LEU A 293 -17.05 12.62 -6.53
C LEU A 293 -16.70 12.87 -5.06
N ALA A 294 -17.68 12.73 -4.17
CA ALA A 294 -17.34 12.44 -2.80
C ALA A 294 -16.64 11.08 -2.84
N PRO A 295 -15.34 10.99 -2.50
CA PRO A 295 -14.73 9.70 -2.32
C PRO A 295 -15.64 8.98 -1.34
N LYS A 296 -16.20 7.84 -1.76
CA LYS A 296 -16.90 6.96 -0.83
C LYS A 296 -15.88 6.63 0.23
N SER A 297 -15.90 7.44 1.30
CA SER A 297 -15.17 7.11 2.51
C SER A 297 -15.63 5.70 2.85
N ALA A 298 -14.70 4.77 2.85
CA ALA A 298 -14.90 3.52 3.53
C ALA A 298 -15.21 3.87 4.99
N LYS A 299 -16.49 4.09 5.30
CA LYS A 299 -16.99 3.97 6.65
C LYS A 299 -16.98 2.48 6.97
N ALA A 300 -15.82 2.01 7.37
CA ALA A 300 -15.75 0.88 8.28
C ALA A 300 -16.27 1.40 9.63
N SER A 301 -17.57 1.43 9.80
CA SER A 301 -18.22 1.50 11.09
C SER A 301 -19.44 0.59 11.03
N ALA A 302 -19.39 -0.42 11.87
CA ALA A 302 -20.42 -1.28 12.35
C ALA A 302 -21.87 -0.79 12.05
N GLY A 303 -22.43 -1.38 11.02
CA GLY A 303 -23.78 -1.26 10.59
C GLY A 303 -23.85 -1.95 9.24
N ARG A 304 -24.06 -3.27 9.24
CA ARG A 304 -24.41 -4.03 8.05
C ARG A 304 -25.66 -3.40 7.47
N MET A 305 -25.48 -2.46 6.56
CA MET A 305 -26.55 -2.08 5.64
C MET A 305 -26.76 -3.31 4.78
N VAL A 306 -27.78 -4.09 5.11
CA VAL A 306 -28.23 -5.20 4.26
C VAL A 306 -28.76 -4.54 2.99
N ILE A 307 -27.89 -4.46 2.00
CA ILE A 307 -28.28 -4.05 0.64
C ILE A 307 -29.11 -5.21 0.11
N ASP A 308 -30.42 -4.97 -0.04
CA ASP A 308 -31.29 -5.94 -0.67
C ASP A 308 -31.04 -5.92 -2.18
N PRO A 309 -30.36 -6.96 -2.76
CA PRO A 309 -29.99 -6.97 -4.17
C PRO A 309 -31.21 -6.93 -5.10
N VAL A 310 -32.36 -7.43 -4.62
CA VAL A 310 -33.62 -7.45 -5.39
C VAL A 310 -34.16 -6.03 -5.52
N LYS A 311 -34.13 -5.24 -4.44
CA LYS A 311 -34.55 -3.83 -4.47
C LYS A 311 -33.68 -2.96 -5.37
N GLN A 312 -32.35 -3.20 -5.36
CA GLN A 312 -31.45 -2.51 -6.27
C GLN A 312 -31.68 -2.88 -7.72
N LEU A 313 -31.92 -4.14 -8.02
CA LEU A 313 -32.23 -4.60 -9.38
C LEU A 313 -33.55 -3.99 -9.87
N HIS A 314 -34.60 -3.96 -9.06
CA HIS A 314 -35.87 -3.32 -9.40
C HIS A 314 -35.75 -1.80 -9.63
N HIS A 315 -34.88 -1.14 -8.90
CA HIS A 315 -34.58 0.29 -9.11
C HIS A 315 -33.88 0.50 -10.45
N TYR A 316 -32.85 -0.30 -10.74
CA TYR A 316 -32.09 -0.28 -12.00
C TYR A 316 -32.99 -0.59 -13.22
N ILE A 317 -33.85 -1.62 -13.13
CA ILE A 317 -34.80 -1.97 -14.19
C ILE A 317 -35.70 -0.80 -14.54
N ARG A 318 -36.22 -0.09 -13.53
CA ARG A 318 -37.08 1.08 -13.72
C ARG A 318 -36.34 2.28 -14.31
N GLU A 319 -35.12 2.54 -13.86
CA GLU A 319 -34.33 3.67 -14.37
C GLU A 319 -33.84 3.47 -15.81
N GLN A 320 -33.60 2.22 -16.21
CA GLN A 320 -33.04 1.90 -17.53
C GLN A 320 -34.12 1.44 -18.54
N GLU A 321 -35.41 1.49 -18.16
CA GLU A 321 -36.54 1.07 -19.01
C GLU A 321 -36.32 -0.33 -19.65
N ILE A 322 -35.78 -1.27 -18.87
CA ILE A 322 -35.43 -2.61 -19.35
C ILE A 322 -36.71 -3.37 -19.68
N PRO A 323 -36.79 -4.05 -20.87
CA PRO A 323 -37.93 -4.84 -21.26
C PRO A 323 -38.33 -5.91 -20.22
N GLU A 324 -39.63 -6.15 -20.04
CA GLU A 324 -40.16 -6.93 -18.93
C GLU A 324 -39.72 -8.42 -18.97
N ASP A 325 -39.49 -8.97 -20.14
CA ASP A 325 -38.95 -10.30 -20.35
C ASP A 325 -37.52 -10.45 -19.85
N VAL A 326 -36.65 -9.48 -20.12
CA VAL A 326 -35.27 -9.43 -19.63
C VAL A 326 -35.23 -9.16 -18.12
N ALA A 327 -36.07 -8.23 -17.64
CA ALA A 327 -36.20 -7.88 -16.23
C ALA A 327 -36.60 -9.11 -15.38
N SER A 328 -37.55 -9.93 -15.90
CA SER A 328 -38.04 -11.13 -15.22
C SER A 328 -36.96 -12.21 -15.05
N VAL A 329 -36.03 -12.34 -16.01
CA VAL A 329 -34.88 -13.25 -15.93
C VAL A 329 -33.89 -12.77 -14.87
N GLY A 330 -33.56 -11.48 -14.86
CA GLY A 330 -32.67 -10.89 -13.88
C GLY A 330 -33.16 -11.06 -12.45
N CYS A 331 -34.46 -10.81 -12.21
CA CYS A 331 -35.08 -10.99 -10.90
C CYS A 331 -35.08 -12.43 -10.41
N ARG A 332 -35.24 -13.41 -11.29
CA ARG A 332 -35.16 -14.85 -10.96
C ARG A 332 -33.74 -15.25 -10.58
N LEU A 333 -32.74 -14.79 -11.32
CA LEU A 333 -31.33 -15.06 -11.02
C LEU A 333 -30.89 -14.53 -9.66
N VAL A 334 -31.26 -13.27 -9.35
CA VAL A 334 -30.89 -12.67 -8.05
C VAL A 334 -31.59 -13.37 -6.87
N LYS A 335 -32.83 -13.81 -7.04
CA LYS A 335 -33.55 -14.58 -6.02
C LYS A 335 -32.93 -15.96 -5.80
N SER A 336 -32.54 -16.67 -6.86
CA SER A 336 -31.93 -18.01 -6.75
C SER A 336 -30.56 -17.98 -6.04
N VAL A 337 -29.77 -16.93 -6.24
CA VAL A 337 -28.49 -16.76 -5.51
C VAL A 337 -28.71 -16.49 -4.03
N GLY A 338 -29.72 -15.67 -3.68
CA GLY A 338 -30.04 -15.36 -2.28
C GLY A 338 -30.60 -16.54 -1.49
N GLU A 339 -31.20 -17.53 -2.13
CA GLU A 339 -31.69 -18.77 -1.50
C GLU A 339 -30.56 -19.78 -1.28
N THR A 340 -29.54 -19.79 -2.13
CA THR A 340 -28.38 -20.70 -2.01
C THR A 340 -27.46 -20.31 -0.84
N GLU A 341 -27.40 -19.02 -0.47
CA GLU A 341 -26.60 -18.55 0.67
C GLU A 341 -27.28 -18.77 2.04
N ARG A 342 -28.60 -18.90 2.07
CA ARG A 342 -29.35 -19.16 3.32
C ARG A 342 -29.42 -20.65 3.71
N GLY A 343 -28.96 -21.55 2.86
CA GLY A 343 -29.06 -23.00 3.02
C GLY A 343 -27.77 -23.72 3.41
N ARG A 344 -26.72 -23.02 3.84
CA ARG A 344 -25.53 -23.67 4.44
C ARG A 344 -25.52 -23.49 5.95
N PRO A 345 -25.52 -24.61 6.72
CA PRO A 345 -25.45 -24.61 8.17
C PRO A 345 -24.11 -24.07 8.71
#